data_ac931114fb6a645f400d7183021e5a4b
#
_entry.id   ac931114fb6a645f400d7183021e5a4b
#
_cell.length_a   1.000
_cell.length_b   1.000
_cell.length_c   1.000
_cell.angle_alpha   90.00
_cell.angle_beta   90.00
_cell.angle_gamma   90.00
#
_symmetry.space_group_name_H-M   'P 1'
#
loop_
_entity.id
_entity.type
_entity.pdbx_description
1 polymer ?
#
loop_
_entity_poly.entity_id
_entity_poly.type
_entity_poly.pdbx_seq_one_letter_code
_entity_poly.pdbx_strand_id
1 'polypeptide(L)'
;VEAVSLAVVIIVCAVPEGLPLMISLVLMQNTSKMLDHNVLVRKAEGIETAGSLNILFSDKTGTITKGSLEVVEFFTADGKTIPIDELSRHSKVKGYVDLAIGKNTQAMFDSRHQVIGGNATDQALMKFIGENTFRAFQEDKDCQVTAFQGFNSKNKFSQARVESFGKTFYKGAPERLLA
;
A
#
# COMPACT_ATOMS: atom_id res chain seq x y z
N VAL A 1 -46.20 -39.59 33.92
CA VAL A 1 -46.11 -39.08 32.54
C VAL A 1 -46.62 -37.64 32.52
N GLU A 2 -47.76 -37.30 33.09
CA GLU A 2 -48.31 -35.93 33.08
C GLU A 2 -47.40 -34.88 33.75
N ALA A 3 -46.82 -35.19 34.92
CA ALA A 3 -45.91 -34.26 35.61
C ALA A 3 -44.62 -33.95 34.79
N VAL A 4 -44.11 -34.96 34.09
CA VAL A 4 -42.91 -34.74 33.20
C VAL A 4 -43.28 -33.90 32.00
N SER A 5 -44.46 -34.14 31.41
CA SER A 5 -44.97 -33.34 30.29
C SER A 5 -45.16 -31.88 30.71
N LEU A 6 -45.75 -31.64 31.87
CA LEU A 6 -45.94 -30.30 32.40
C LEU A 6 -44.63 -29.59 32.69
N ALA A 7 -43.64 -30.29 33.26
CA ALA A 7 -42.33 -29.74 33.53
C ALA A 7 -41.61 -29.35 32.25
N VAL A 8 -41.68 -30.17 31.19
CA VAL A 8 -41.10 -29.85 29.87
C VAL A 8 -41.75 -28.60 29.26
N VAL A 9 -43.08 -28.49 29.30
CA VAL A 9 -43.81 -27.34 28.79
C VAL A 9 -43.39 -26.06 29.53
N ILE A 10 -43.27 -26.10 30.85
CA ILE A 10 -42.84 -24.94 31.65
C ILE A 10 -41.40 -24.54 31.28
N ILE A 11 -40.48 -25.49 31.09
CA ILE A 11 -39.11 -25.22 30.72
C ILE A 11 -39.06 -24.56 29.32
N VAL A 12 -39.78 -25.08 28.34
CA VAL A 12 -39.85 -24.53 27.00
C VAL A 12 -40.42 -23.10 26.99
N CYS A 13 -41.51 -22.88 27.77
CA CYS A 13 -42.11 -21.53 27.88
C CYS A 13 -41.24 -20.55 28.66
N ALA A 14 -40.39 -21.03 29.58
CA ALA A 14 -39.48 -20.18 30.34
C ALA A 14 -38.24 -19.72 29.54
N VAL A 15 -37.88 -20.41 28.46
CA VAL A 15 -36.79 -20.01 27.56
C VAL A 15 -37.30 -18.98 26.56
N PRO A 16 -36.81 -17.75 26.57
CA PRO A 16 -37.26 -16.73 25.63
C PRO A 16 -36.68 -17.00 24.22
N GLU A 17 -37.32 -17.89 23.47
CA GLU A 17 -36.89 -18.31 22.13
C GLU A 17 -36.78 -17.14 21.13
N GLY A 18 -37.51 -16.05 21.37
CA GLY A 18 -37.43 -14.84 20.56
C GLY A 18 -36.14 -14.04 20.72
N LEU A 19 -35.40 -14.19 21.82
CA LEU A 19 -34.19 -13.40 22.09
C LEU A 19 -33.04 -13.69 21.10
N PRO A 20 -32.65 -14.95 20.82
CA PRO A 20 -31.67 -15.26 19.82
C PRO A 20 -32.04 -14.75 18.41
N LEU A 21 -33.33 -14.87 18.05
CA LEU A 21 -33.81 -14.37 16.76
C LEU A 21 -33.70 -12.85 16.69
N MET A 22 -34.08 -12.13 17.74
CA MET A 22 -33.98 -10.65 17.76
C MET A 22 -32.52 -10.20 17.68
N ILE A 23 -31.59 -10.84 18.39
CA ILE A 23 -30.16 -10.56 18.32
C ILE A 23 -29.68 -10.77 16.88
N SER A 24 -30.01 -11.88 16.24
CA SER A 24 -29.62 -12.17 14.85
C SER A 24 -30.15 -11.12 13.86
N LEU A 25 -31.42 -10.72 14.03
CA LEU A 25 -32.01 -9.67 13.17
C LEU A 25 -31.33 -8.32 13.35
N VAL A 26 -31.03 -7.91 14.58
CA VAL A 26 -30.32 -6.65 14.86
C VAL A 26 -28.90 -6.67 14.29
N LEU A 27 -28.16 -7.77 14.47
CA LEU A 27 -26.83 -7.93 13.89
C LEU A 27 -26.86 -7.89 12.36
N MET A 28 -27.85 -8.52 11.74
CA MET A 28 -28.05 -8.50 10.29
C MET A 28 -28.33 -7.07 9.78
N GLN A 29 -29.22 -6.32 10.43
CA GLN A 29 -29.49 -4.93 10.09
C GLN A 29 -28.25 -4.04 10.26
N ASN A 30 -27.48 -4.21 11.32
CA ASN A 30 -26.27 -3.46 11.55
C ASN A 30 -25.19 -3.81 10.52
N THR A 31 -25.07 -5.09 10.12
CA THR A 31 -24.18 -5.51 9.03
C THR A 31 -24.53 -4.79 7.71
N SER A 32 -25.81 -4.70 7.38
CA SER A 32 -26.27 -3.99 6.20
C SER A 32 -25.92 -2.51 6.24
N LYS A 33 -26.18 -1.84 7.37
CA LYS A 33 -25.80 -0.43 7.55
C LYS A 33 -24.27 -0.19 7.45
N MET A 34 -23.47 -1.11 7.99
CA MET A 34 -22.01 -1.02 7.87
C MET A 34 -21.55 -1.15 6.42
N LEU A 35 -22.20 -2.00 5.63
CA LEU A 35 -21.91 -2.14 4.21
C LEU A 35 -22.17 -0.85 3.44
N ASP A 36 -23.25 -0.12 3.77
CA ASP A 36 -23.55 1.20 3.20
C ASP A 36 -22.44 2.24 3.48
N HIS A 37 -21.68 2.02 4.56
CA HIS A 37 -20.49 2.82 4.91
C HIS A 37 -19.16 2.20 4.44
N ASN A 38 -19.18 1.28 3.47
CA ASN A 38 -18.01 0.58 2.94
C ASN A 38 -17.26 -0.29 3.96
N VAL A 39 -17.92 -0.75 5.01
CA VAL A 39 -17.36 -1.68 6.01
C VAL A 39 -17.93 -3.07 5.78
N LEU A 40 -17.09 -4.00 5.33
CA LEU A 40 -17.47 -5.40 5.14
C LEU A 40 -17.26 -6.19 6.44
N VAL A 41 -18.35 -6.58 7.07
CA VAL A 41 -18.34 -7.44 8.26
C VAL A 41 -18.27 -8.90 7.84
N ARG A 42 -17.23 -9.61 8.25
CA ARG A 42 -17.06 -11.04 7.96
C ARG A 42 -17.69 -11.96 9.01
N LYS A 43 -17.76 -11.50 10.27
CA LYS A 43 -18.36 -12.23 11.39
C LYS A 43 -19.24 -11.28 12.15
N ALA A 44 -20.52 -11.63 12.30
CA ALA A 44 -21.50 -10.78 12.97
C ALA A 44 -21.18 -10.54 14.46
N GLU A 45 -20.59 -11.54 15.12
CA GLU A 45 -20.15 -11.44 16.52
C GLU A 45 -19.06 -10.37 16.71
N GLY A 46 -18.32 -10.05 15.64
CA GLY A 46 -17.32 -8.98 15.65
C GLY A 46 -17.91 -7.58 15.86
N ILE A 47 -19.19 -7.37 15.51
CA ILE A 47 -19.88 -6.09 15.72
C ILE A 47 -20.08 -5.83 17.21
N GLU A 48 -20.52 -6.85 17.95
CA GLU A 48 -20.72 -6.78 19.39
C GLU A 48 -19.39 -6.51 20.12
N THR A 49 -18.35 -7.26 19.75
CA THR A 49 -17.00 -7.07 20.31
C THR A 49 -16.46 -5.68 20.00
N ALA A 50 -16.65 -5.17 18.78
CA ALA A 50 -16.22 -3.84 18.39
C ALA A 50 -16.96 -2.74 19.17
N GLY A 51 -18.25 -2.94 19.48
CA GLY A 51 -19.04 -2.00 20.28
C GLY A 51 -18.59 -1.87 21.75
N SER A 52 -17.88 -2.86 22.27
CA SER A 52 -17.39 -2.90 23.66
C SER A 52 -15.90 -2.55 23.80
N LEU A 53 -15.25 -2.06 22.73
CA LEU A 53 -13.84 -1.66 22.77
C LEU A 53 -13.59 -0.48 23.70
N ASN A 54 -12.62 -0.63 24.60
CA ASN A 54 -12.10 0.45 25.45
C ASN A 54 -10.79 1.03 24.89
N ILE A 55 -9.99 0.21 24.17
CA ILE A 55 -8.70 0.58 23.63
C ILE A 55 -8.62 0.04 22.20
N LEU A 56 -8.28 0.90 21.25
CA LEU A 56 -8.05 0.55 19.85
C LEU A 56 -6.58 0.77 19.48
N PHE A 57 -5.89 -0.29 19.09
CA PHE A 57 -4.58 -0.21 18.47
C PHE A 57 -4.75 -0.16 16.95
N SER A 58 -4.23 0.89 16.32
CA SER A 58 -4.29 1.05 14.87
C SER A 58 -2.89 1.19 14.29
N ASP A 59 -2.64 0.50 13.16
CA ASP A 59 -1.47 0.80 12.34
C ASP A 59 -1.67 2.14 11.61
N LYS A 60 -0.57 2.83 11.35
CA LYS A 60 -0.59 4.11 10.65
C LYS A 60 -0.78 3.91 9.15
N THR A 61 0.08 3.09 8.54
CA THR A 61 0.24 3.03 7.09
C THR A 61 -0.83 2.17 6.43
N GLY A 62 -1.64 2.78 5.56
CA GLY A 62 -2.75 2.09 4.89
C GLY A 62 -4.02 1.95 5.72
N THR A 63 -4.01 2.42 6.99
CA THR A 63 -5.17 2.43 7.88
C THR A 63 -5.57 3.88 8.19
N ILE A 64 -4.69 4.65 8.81
CA ILE A 64 -4.91 6.09 9.07
C ILE A 64 -4.54 6.91 7.83
N THR A 65 -3.50 6.49 7.10
CA THR A 65 -3.07 7.11 5.84
C THR A 65 -3.54 6.29 4.65
N LYS A 66 -3.57 6.91 3.46
CA LYS A 66 -3.96 6.23 2.21
C LYS A 66 -3.06 5.07 1.79
N GLY A 67 -1.89 4.91 2.43
CA GLY A 67 -0.90 3.87 2.08
C GLY A 67 -0.23 4.09 0.72
N SER A 68 -0.45 5.23 0.07
CA SER A 68 0.23 5.63 -1.15
C SER A 68 1.31 6.66 -0.84
N LEU A 69 2.47 6.47 -1.45
CA LEU A 69 3.58 7.43 -1.38
C LEU A 69 3.54 8.35 -2.60
N GLU A 70 3.96 9.60 -2.39
CA GLU A 70 4.13 10.60 -3.45
C GLU A 70 5.47 11.31 -3.26
N VAL A 71 6.11 11.70 -4.35
CA VAL A 71 7.33 12.51 -4.31
C VAL A 71 6.91 13.97 -4.14
N VAL A 72 7.34 14.60 -3.05
CA VAL A 72 6.95 15.98 -2.72
C VAL A 72 8.11 16.97 -2.83
N GLU A 73 9.35 16.54 -2.59
CA GLU A 73 10.54 17.37 -2.63
C GLU A 73 11.76 16.57 -3.09
N PHE A 74 12.74 17.26 -3.62
CA PHE A 74 14.02 16.73 -4.01
C PHE A 74 15.16 17.47 -3.30
N PHE A 75 16.01 16.71 -2.61
CA PHE A 75 17.17 17.23 -1.91
C PHE A 75 18.44 16.81 -2.64
N THR A 76 19.32 17.76 -2.92
CA THR A 76 20.63 17.50 -3.49
C THR A 76 21.64 17.14 -2.38
N ALA A 77 22.77 16.52 -2.78
CA ALA A 77 23.81 16.11 -1.82
C ALA A 77 24.48 17.30 -1.10
N ASP A 78 24.41 18.51 -1.67
CA ASP A 78 24.89 19.76 -1.07
C ASP A 78 23.84 20.42 -0.15
N GLY A 79 22.75 19.72 0.15
CA GLY A 79 21.71 20.16 1.09
C GLY A 79 20.70 21.15 0.54
N LYS A 80 20.73 21.42 -0.78
CA LYS A 80 19.72 22.30 -1.38
C LYS A 80 18.43 21.54 -1.65
N THR A 81 17.31 22.18 -1.39
CA THR A 81 15.98 21.71 -1.77
C THR A 81 15.63 22.24 -3.14
N ILE A 82 15.19 21.36 -4.02
CA ILE A 82 14.63 21.72 -5.34
C ILE A 82 13.15 21.34 -5.32
N PRO A 83 12.23 22.30 -5.41
CA PRO A 83 10.82 22.00 -5.61
C PRO A 83 10.60 21.15 -6.85
N ILE A 84 9.62 20.24 -6.80
CA ILE A 84 9.38 19.27 -7.88
C ILE A 84 9.05 19.96 -9.21
N ASP A 85 8.30 21.04 -9.19
CA ASP A 85 7.94 21.85 -10.35
C ASP A 85 9.16 22.55 -10.98
N GLU A 86 10.19 22.84 -10.19
CA GLU A 86 11.43 23.44 -10.67
C GLU A 86 12.48 22.41 -11.11
N LEU A 87 12.34 21.15 -10.75
CA LEU A 87 13.32 20.10 -11.10
C LEU A 87 13.53 19.97 -12.62
N SER A 88 12.51 20.25 -13.42
CA SER A 88 12.58 20.25 -14.88
C SER A 88 13.54 21.30 -15.45
N ARG A 89 13.78 22.41 -14.72
CA ARG A 89 14.75 23.45 -15.09
C ARG A 89 16.20 22.98 -14.91
N HIS A 90 16.42 21.99 -14.08
CA HIS A 90 17.71 21.35 -13.82
C HIS A 90 17.90 20.10 -14.69
N SER A 91 17.92 20.27 -16.01
CA SER A 91 17.84 19.18 -17.01
C SER A 91 18.83 18.02 -16.79
N LYS A 92 20.09 18.30 -16.41
CA LYS A 92 21.07 17.24 -16.11
C LYS A 92 20.69 16.42 -14.88
N VAL A 93 20.28 17.09 -13.79
CA VAL A 93 19.89 16.42 -12.54
C VAL A 93 18.65 15.59 -12.79
N LYS A 94 17.64 16.19 -13.43
CA LYS A 94 16.41 15.48 -13.77
C LYS A 94 16.68 14.26 -14.65
N GLY A 95 17.49 14.38 -15.69
CA GLY A 95 17.84 13.26 -16.56
C GLY A 95 18.48 12.09 -15.81
N TYR A 96 19.40 12.35 -14.87
CA TYR A 96 19.97 11.29 -14.03
C TYR A 96 18.96 10.70 -13.03
N VAL A 97 18.09 11.53 -12.46
CA VAL A 97 17.03 11.07 -11.55
C VAL A 97 16.05 10.16 -12.30
N ASP A 98 15.56 10.59 -13.46
CA ASP A 98 14.63 9.84 -14.28
C ASP A 98 15.24 8.50 -14.74
N LEU A 99 16.50 8.51 -15.17
CA LEU A 99 17.24 7.32 -15.58
C LEU A 99 17.43 6.36 -14.38
N ALA A 100 17.85 6.89 -13.23
CA ALA A 100 18.05 6.10 -12.03
C ALA A 100 16.76 5.43 -11.56
N ILE A 101 15.64 6.15 -11.62
CA ILE A 101 14.33 5.60 -11.27
C ILE A 101 13.88 4.57 -12.31
N GLY A 102 13.91 4.93 -13.60
CA GLY A 102 13.39 4.08 -14.67
C GLY A 102 14.18 2.79 -14.88
N LYS A 103 15.48 2.77 -14.56
CA LYS A 103 16.32 1.58 -14.70
C LYS A 103 16.57 0.80 -13.42
N ASN A 104 16.37 1.42 -12.25
CA ASN A 104 16.52 0.76 -10.96
C ASN A 104 15.15 0.57 -10.28
N THR A 105 14.24 -0.13 -10.95
CA THR A 105 12.88 -0.41 -10.47
C THR A 105 12.43 -1.81 -10.82
N GLN A 106 11.50 -2.35 -10.03
CA GLN A 106 10.74 -3.57 -10.32
C GLN A 106 9.27 -3.27 -10.66
N ALA A 107 8.91 -1.99 -10.71
CA ALA A 107 7.59 -1.54 -11.14
C ALA A 107 7.56 -1.31 -12.67
N MET A 108 6.39 -1.43 -13.26
CA MET A 108 6.13 -1.18 -14.68
C MET A 108 4.75 -0.55 -14.89
N PHE A 109 4.50 -0.01 -16.07
CA PHE A 109 3.16 0.41 -16.47
C PHE A 109 2.43 -0.73 -17.18
N ASP A 110 1.18 -0.94 -16.82
CA ASP A 110 0.29 -1.88 -17.50
C ASP A 110 -0.38 -1.26 -18.73
N SER A 111 -1.23 -2.05 -19.42
CA SER A 111 -2.00 -1.58 -20.59
C SER A 111 -3.06 -0.52 -20.27
N ARG A 112 -3.36 -0.32 -18.99
CA ARG A 112 -4.31 0.71 -18.49
C ARG A 112 -3.59 1.93 -17.95
N HIS A 113 -2.28 2.08 -18.24
CA HIS A 113 -1.44 3.18 -17.75
C HIS A 113 -1.30 3.23 -16.21
N GLN A 114 -1.56 2.09 -15.53
CA GLN A 114 -1.41 1.97 -14.09
C GLN A 114 -0.03 1.39 -13.73
N VAL A 115 0.59 1.92 -12.68
CA VAL A 115 1.85 1.37 -12.17
C VAL A 115 1.55 0.10 -11.38
N ILE A 116 2.17 -1.00 -11.79
CA ILE A 116 2.06 -2.31 -11.17
C ILE A 116 3.43 -2.88 -10.81
N GLY A 117 3.47 -3.84 -9.90
CA GLY A 117 4.73 -4.46 -9.44
C GLY A 117 5.55 -3.54 -8.54
N GLY A 118 6.74 -4.00 -8.15
CA GLY A 118 7.63 -3.29 -7.25
C GLY A 118 7.05 -3.08 -5.84
N ASN A 119 7.75 -2.33 -5.03
CA ASN A 119 7.29 -1.89 -3.72
C ASN A 119 6.61 -0.51 -3.80
N ALA A 120 6.02 -0.04 -2.69
CA ALA A 120 5.32 1.25 -2.65
C ALA A 120 6.21 2.44 -3.05
N THR A 121 7.51 2.39 -2.72
CA THR A 121 8.50 3.40 -3.13
C THR A 121 8.74 3.36 -4.63
N ASP A 122 8.91 2.17 -5.22
CA ASP A 122 9.06 2.00 -6.67
C ASP A 122 7.85 2.54 -7.41
N GLN A 123 6.64 2.24 -6.93
CA GLN A 123 5.41 2.74 -7.54
C GLN A 123 5.29 4.27 -7.48
N ALA A 124 5.65 4.88 -6.34
CA ALA A 124 5.65 6.34 -6.19
C ALA A 124 6.64 7.02 -7.13
N LEU A 125 7.85 6.49 -7.21
CA LEU A 125 8.91 7.01 -8.09
C LEU A 125 8.55 6.84 -9.57
N MET A 126 7.94 5.72 -9.95
CA MET A 126 7.45 5.49 -11.31
C MET A 126 6.34 6.46 -11.71
N LYS A 127 5.39 6.72 -10.81
CA LYS A 127 4.36 7.75 -11.03
C LYS A 127 4.96 9.14 -11.20
N PHE A 128 6.01 9.45 -10.44
CA PHE A 128 6.72 10.72 -10.51
C PHE A 128 7.40 10.95 -11.86
N ILE A 129 8.12 9.98 -12.42
CA ILE A 129 8.77 10.15 -13.74
C ILE A 129 7.78 10.11 -14.91
N GLY A 130 6.65 9.42 -14.71
CA GLY A 130 5.61 9.24 -15.72
C GLY A 130 5.94 8.20 -16.79
N GLU A 131 4.88 7.71 -17.44
CA GLU A 131 4.99 6.62 -18.42
C GLU A 131 5.80 6.98 -19.66
N ASN A 132 5.61 8.18 -20.20
CA ASN A 132 6.32 8.61 -21.41
C ASN A 132 7.83 8.58 -21.21
N THR A 133 8.32 9.09 -20.08
CA THR A 133 9.75 9.08 -19.72
C THR A 133 10.25 7.65 -19.53
N PHE A 134 9.47 6.80 -18.86
CA PHE A 134 9.83 5.40 -18.66
C PHE A 134 9.93 4.65 -19.99
N ARG A 135 8.97 4.79 -20.89
CA ARG A 135 8.98 4.16 -22.21
C ARG A 135 10.15 4.63 -23.08
N ALA A 136 10.44 5.92 -23.09
CA ALA A 136 11.59 6.47 -23.81
C ALA A 136 12.89 5.78 -23.39
N PHE A 137 13.10 5.56 -22.10
CA PHE A 137 14.29 4.83 -21.62
C PHE A 137 14.26 3.32 -21.95
N GLN A 138 13.09 2.70 -22.07
CA GLN A 138 13.01 1.27 -22.44
C GLN A 138 13.39 1.07 -23.92
N GLU A 139 13.02 1.99 -24.78
CA GLU A 139 13.30 1.95 -26.23
C GLU A 139 14.74 2.37 -26.56
N ASP A 140 15.38 3.13 -25.69
CA ASP A 140 16.74 3.61 -25.89
C ASP A 140 17.77 2.49 -25.65
N LYS A 141 18.45 2.12 -26.73
CA LYS A 141 19.49 1.08 -26.73
C LYS A 141 20.71 1.47 -25.90
N ASP A 142 20.99 2.75 -25.77
CA ASP A 142 22.10 3.26 -24.97
C ASP A 142 21.81 3.23 -23.48
N CYS A 143 20.57 3.04 -23.10
CA CYS A 143 20.13 2.95 -21.70
C CYS A 143 19.92 1.51 -21.19
N GLN A 144 20.61 0.53 -21.76
CA GLN A 144 20.45 -0.86 -21.34
C GLN A 144 21.12 -1.15 -19.99
N VAL A 145 20.41 -1.92 -19.15
CA VAL A 145 20.91 -2.37 -17.86
C VAL A 145 21.70 -3.66 -18.05
N THR A 146 22.99 -3.64 -17.71
CA THR A 146 23.88 -4.79 -17.81
C THR A 146 23.97 -5.61 -16.53
N ALA A 147 23.68 -4.98 -15.38
CA ALA A 147 23.58 -5.67 -14.10
C ALA A 147 22.49 -5.03 -13.25
N PHE A 148 21.61 -5.84 -12.69
CA PHE A 148 20.51 -5.42 -11.83
C PHE A 148 20.45 -6.25 -10.56
N GLN A 149 20.35 -5.58 -9.43
CA GLN A 149 20.06 -6.19 -8.14
C GLN A 149 18.83 -5.53 -7.54
N GLY A 150 17.75 -6.30 -7.41
CA GLY A 150 16.52 -5.82 -6.78
C GLY A 150 16.70 -5.47 -5.30
N PHE A 151 15.73 -4.75 -4.74
CA PHE A 151 15.76 -4.37 -3.33
C PHE A 151 15.79 -5.61 -2.43
N ASN A 152 16.70 -5.57 -1.46
CA ASN A 152 16.84 -6.59 -0.43
C ASN A 152 16.78 -5.94 0.95
N SER A 153 15.88 -6.43 1.81
CA SER A 153 15.67 -5.89 3.16
C SER A 153 16.92 -5.99 4.05
N LYS A 154 17.80 -6.96 3.79
CA LYS A 154 19.06 -7.10 4.53
C LYS A 154 20.07 -6.01 4.15
N ASN A 155 20.19 -5.73 2.85
CA ASN A 155 21.10 -4.73 2.32
C ASN A 155 20.49 -3.33 2.33
N LYS A 156 19.15 -3.22 2.31
CA LYS A 156 18.37 -1.99 2.28
C LYS A 156 18.60 -1.10 1.06
N PHE A 157 19.09 -1.66 -0.04
CA PHE A 157 19.22 -0.96 -1.31
C PHE A 157 18.98 -1.86 -2.51
N SER A 158 18.74 -1.24 -3.66
CA SER A 158 18.77 -1.83 -5.00
C SER A 158 19.81 -1.12 -5.86
N GLN A 159 20.31 -1.77 -6.89
CA GLN A 159 21.28 -1.16 -7.81
C GLN A 159 21.02 -1.60 -9.25
N ALA A 160 21.34 -0.71 -10.18
CA ALA A 160 21.29 -0.97 -11.62
C ALA A 160 22.50 -0.34 -12.29
N ARG A 161 23.24 -1.11 -13.11
CA ARG A 161 24.37 -0.64 -13.89
C ARG A 161 23.93 -0.39 -15.32
N VAL A 162 24.17 0.82 -15.81
CA VAL A 162 23.96 1.22 -17.20
C VAL A 162 25.31 1.46 -17.84
N GLU A 163 25.69 0.61 -18.78
CA GLU A 163 27.07 0.52 -19.28
C GLU A 163 27.47 1.71 -20.13
N SER A 164 26.60 2.16 -21.02
CA SER A 164 26.86 3.32 -21.89
C SER A 164 27.13 4.62 -21.13
N PHE A 165 26.63 4.75 -19.93
CA PHE A 165 26.96 5.86 -19.02
C PHE A 165 28.13 5.54 -18.08
N GLY A 166 28.62 4.29 -18.06
CA GLY A 166 29.66 3.84 -17.13
C GLY A 166 29.27 4.02 -15.67
N LYS A 167 27.96 4.06 -15.35
CA LYS A 167 27.43 4.39 -14.02
C LYS A 167 26.58 3.28 -13.43
N THR A 168 26.69 3.14 -12.10
CA THR A 168 25.79 2.31 -11.31
C THR A 168 24.92 3.23 -10.46
N PHE A 169 23.60 3.05 -10.58
CA PHE A 169 22.62 3.79 -9.82
C PHE A 169 22.19 2.96 -8.60
N TYR A 170 22.24 3.57 -7.44
CA TYR A 170 21.82 2.98 -6.19
C TYR A 170 20.54 3.66 -5.70
N LYS A 171 19.62 2.88 -5.16
CA LYS A 171 18.40 3.36 -4.54
C LYS A 171 18.16 2.61 -3.24
N GLY A 172 18.09 3.30 -2.11
CA GLY A 172 17.94 2.65 -0.82
C GLY A 172 17.94 3.60 0.35
N ALA A 173 18.09 3.03 1.53
CA ALA A 173 18.11 3.76 2.78
C ALA A 173 19.34 4.68 2.87
N PRO A 174 19.15 5.97 3.22
CA PRO A 174 20.24 6.96 3.27
C PRO A 174 21.42 6.52 4.14
N GLU A 175 21.13 5.92 5.29
CA GLU A 175 22.15 5.41 6.22
C GLU A 175 23.04 4.30 5.63
N ARG A 176 22.63 3.70 4.52
CA ARG A 176 23.42 2.69 3.81
C ARG A 176 24.15 3.23 2.60
N LEU A 177 23.64 4.30 2.01
CA LEU A 177 24.22 4.90 0.81
C LEU A 177 25.25 5.98 1.13
N LEU A 178 25.17 6.57 2.34
CA LEU A 178 26.05 7.64 2.81
C LEU A 178 27.13 7.17 3.80
N ALA A 179 27.09 5.89 4.20
CA ALA A 179 28.12 5.26 5.02
C ALA A 179 29.29 4.79 4.16
#